data_514bff340d765a266d0454e644d233b1
#
_entry.id   514bff340d765a266d0454e644d233b1
#
_cell.length_a   1.000
_cell.length_b   1.000
_cell.length_c   1.000
_cell.angle_alpha   90.00
_cell.angle_beta   90.00
_cell.angle_gamma   90.00
#
_symmetry.space_group_name_H-M   'P 1'
#
loop_
_entity.id
_entity.type
_entity.pdbx_description
1 polymer ?
#
loop_
_entity_poly.entity_id
_entity_poly.type
_entity_poly.pdbx_seq_one_letter_code
_entity_poly.pdbx_strand_id
1 'polypeptide(L)'
;SSKGAIPRWMGTNLPISPELGAAVREQLDAAAAGVLEGAEMQAVAPILETQARLSAIPRQGELLIERTKTREGYHLFFYPFGGRLVNQGLAALLAYRLGKLQPLTFSMTANDYGIELLSADPAPIDAALAGEPRLFSAEHLLDDITASLNASELARRQFREIARVAGLVVQGYPGQKIRASHLQASSNLFYEVFRQYDAGNLLLAQADREVLERQ
;
A
#
# COMPACT_ATOMS: atom_id res chain seq x y z
N SER A 1 35.02 31.35 11.85
CA SER A 1 33.94 30.60 12.53
C SER A 1 33.22 29.72 11.51
N SER A 2 33.47 28.41 11.56
CA SER A 2 32.74 27.44 10.75
C SER A 2 31.29 27.41 11.23
N LYS A 3 30.32 27.73 10.36
CA LYS A 3 28.91 27.49 10.64
C LYS A 3 28.75 25.97 10.79
N GLY A 4 28.51 25.50 12.02
CA GLY A 4 28.20 24.11 12.27
C GLY A 4 26.98 23.69 11.45
N ALA A 5 27.06 22.57 10.76
CA ALA A 5 25.90 22.00 10.08
C ALA A 5 24.85 21.64 11.14
N ILE A 6 23.61 22.11 10.95
CA ILE A 6 22.51 21.69 11.81
C ILE A 6 22.31 20.18 11.60
N PRO A 7 22.38 19.37 12.65
CA PRO A 7 22.15 17.94 12.52
C PRO A 7 20.76 17.69 11.89
N ARG A 8 20.72 17.02 10.75
CA ARG A 8 19.48 16.57 10.14
C ARG A 8 19.26 15.10 10.50
N TRP A 9 18.22 14.87 11.24
CA TRP A 9 17.71 13.52 11.38
C TRP A 9 16.66 13.26 10.31
N MET A 10 16.91 12.28 9.47
CA MET A 10 16.02 11.95 8.33
C MET A 10 14.79 11.14 8.75
N GLY A 11 14.64 10.86 10.02
CA GLY A 11 13.61 9.98 10.53
C GLY A 11 13.84 8.51 10.15
N THR A 12 13.12 7.63 10.76
CA THR A 12 13.02 6.23 10.36
C THR A 12 11.76 6.05 9.52
N ASN A 13 11.82 5.26 8.45
CA ASN A 13 10.64 4.85 7.70
C ASN A 13 9.83 3.79 8.45
N LEU A 14 9.68 3.94 9.77
CA LEU A 14 8.84 3.06 10.56
C LEU A 14 7.37 3.30 10.20
N PRO A 15 6.58 2.23 10.04
CA PRO A 15 5.13 2.36 9.87
C PRO A 15 4.52 3.07 11.07
N ILE A 16 3.46 3.85 10.85
CA ILE A 16 2.69 4.41 11.97
C ILE A 16 2.02 3.27 12.74
N SER A 17 1.90 3.44 14.05
CA SER A 17 1.13 2.51 14.86
C SER A 17 -0.38 2.70 14.62
N PRO A 18 -1.22 1.68 14.90
CA PRO A 18 -2.67 1.80 14.83
C PRO A 18 -3.21 2.97 15.68
N GLU A 19 -2.61 3.21 16.85
CA GLU A 19 -3.00 4.30 17.77
C GLU A 19 -2.72 5.67 17.13
N LEU A 20 -1.56 5.83 16.47
CA LEU A 20 -1.25 7.06 15.77
C LEU A 20 -2.17 7.28 14.58
N GLY A 21 -2.48 6.22 13.84
CA GLY A 21 -3.47 6.26 12.75
C GLY A 21 -4.85 6.69 13.24
N ALA A 22 -5.29 6.15 14.38
CA ALA A 22 -6.56 6.53 15.03
C ALA A 22 -6.54 7.99 15.47
N ALA A 23 -5.46 8.46 16.11
CA ALA A 23 -5.31 9.85 16.53
C ALA A 23 -5.35 10.83 15.33
N VAL A 24 -4.74 10.48 14.20
CA VAL A 24 -4.83 11.30 12.98
C VAL A 24 -6.28 11.37 12.48
N ARG A 25 -7.02 10.26 12.50
CA ARG A 25 -8.44 10.24 12.11
C ARG A 25 -9.30 11.08 13.04
N GLU A 26 -9.06 11.06 14.35
CA GLU A 26 -9.75 11.92 15.31
C GLU A 26 -9.51 13.40 15.01
N GLN A 27 -8.29 13.79 14.68
CA GLN A 27 -7.98 15.17 14.30
C GLN A 27 -8.64 15.57 12.98
N LEU A 28 -8.73 14.67 12.01
CA LEU A 28 -9.46 14.93 10.76
C LEU A 28 -10.98 15.06 10.99
N ASP A 29 -11.55 14.24 11.86
CA ASP A 29 -12.96 14.32 12.25
C ASP A 29 -13.25 15.66 12.94
N ALA A 30 -12.42 16.09 13.88
CA ALA A 30 -12.51 17.40 14.52
C ALA A 30 -12.40 18.54 13.49
N ALA A 31 -11.46 18.45 12.55
CA ALA A 31 -11.31 19.43 11.48
C ALA A 31 -12.52 19.48 10.56
N ALA A 32 -13.14 18.34 10.22
CA ALA A 32 -14.39 18.27 9.47
C ALA A 32 -15.56 18.92 10.19
N ALA A 33 -15.52 18.95 11.53
CA ALA A 33 -16.47 19.69 12.39
C ALA A 33 -16.11 21.17 12.59
N GLY A 34 -15.01 21.65 11.98
CA GLY A 34 -14.53 23.03 12.11
C GLY A 34 -13.70 23.30 13.36
N VAL A 35 -13.25 22.25 14.05
CA VAL A 35 -12.42 22.35 15.26
C VAL A 35 -10.97 22.11 14.87
N LEU A 36 -10.12 23.13 15.02
CA LEU A 36 -8.68 23.11 14.71
C LEU A 36 -7.90 23.57 15.95
N GLU A 37 -7.70 22.64 16.89
CA GLU A 37 -7.00 22.91 18.13
C GLU A 37 -5.51 22.55 18.04
N GLY A 38 -4.66 23.37 18.66
CA GLY A 38 -3.21 23.17 18.67
C GLY A 38 -2.49 23.83 17.48
N ALA A 39 -1.20 24.08 17.68
CA ALA A 39 -0.36 24.79 16.70
C ALA A 39 -0.21 24.00 15.41
N GLU A 40 -0.15 22.67 15.49
CA GLU A 40 -0.01 21.77 14.36
C GLU A 40 -1.26 21.79 13.47
N MET A 41 -2.45 21.70 14.08
CA MET A 41 -3.71 21.74 13.33
C MET A 41 -3.97 23.12 12.71
N GLN A 42 -3.59 24.19 13.39
CA GLN A 42 -3.62 25.54 12.82
C GLN A 42 -2.67 25.68 11.63
N ALA A 43 -1.47 25.09 11.71
CA ALA A 43 -0.50 25.13 10.62
C ALA A 43 -0.96 24.37 9.37
N VAL A 44 -1.72 23.28 9.52
CA VAL A 44 -2.24 22.50 8.39
C VAL A 44 -3.63 22.95 7.93
N ALA A 45 -4.29 23.88 8.63
CA ALA A 45 -5.60 24.39 8.29
C ALA A 45 -5.78 24.78 6.81
N PRO A 46 -4.86 25.51 6.16
CA PRO A 46 -5.02 25.87 4.74
C PRO A 46 -5.05 24.67 3.80
N ILE A 47 -4.37 23.57 4.18
CA ILE A 47 -4.37 22.30 3.42
C ILE A 47 -5.73 21.64 3.58
N LEU A 48 -6.25 21.54 4.82
CA LEU A 48 -7.54 20.93 5.12
C LEU A 48 -8.70 21.71 4.50
N GLU A 49 -8.64 23.05 4.51
CA GLU A 49 -9.61 23.91 3.82
C GLU A 49 -9.61 23.65 2.30
N THR A 50 -8.42 23.49 1.72
CA THR A 50 -8.29 23.16 0.30
C THR A 50 -8.87 21.77 0.00
N GLN A 51 -8.57 20.77 0.85
CA GLN A 51 -9.13 19.44 0.74
C GLN A 51 -10.64 19.45 0.82
N ALA A 52 -11.21 20.12 1.82
CA ALA A 52 -12.65 20.24 2.00
C ALA A 52 -13.36 20.90 0.82
N ARG A 53 -12.68 21.87 0.18
CA ARG A 53 -13.22 22.59 -0.99
C ARG A 53 -13.17 21.77 -2.27
N LEU A 54 -12.12 20.98 -2.48
CA LEU A 54 -11.88 20.24 -3.73
C LEU A 54 -12.39 18.80 -3.68
N SER A 55 -12.52 18.25 -2.47
CA SER A 55 -12.96 16.89 -2.21
C SER A 55 -13.73 16.81 -0.90
N ALA A 56 -13.27 15.98 0.05
CA ALA A 56 -13.87 15.84 1.37
C ALA A 56 -12.81 15.58 2.44
N ILE A 57 -13.15 15.87 3.69
CA ILE A 57 -12.44 15.38 4.87
C ILE A 57 -13.30 14.28 5.48
N PRO A 58 -12.83 13.01 5.50
CA PRO A 58 -13.66 11.91 6.00
C PRO A 58 -13.85 12.03 7.51
N ARG A 59 -15.07 11.76 7.96
CA ARG A 59 -15.42 11.68 9.39
C ARG A 59 -15.10 10.30 9.95
N GLN A 60 -15.22 10.17 11.25
CA GLN A 60 -15.07 8.88 11.90
C GLN A 60 -16.12 7.89 11.36
N GLY A 61 -15.66 6.68 10.99
CA GLY A 61 -16.50 5.67 10.35
C GLY A 61 -16.67 5.82 8.84
N GLU A 62 -16.14 6.86 8.22
CA GLU A 62 -16.15 7.06 6.78
C GLU A 62 -14.81 6.67 6.16
N LEU A 63 -14.85 6.16 4.93
CA LEU A 63 -13.71 5.92 4.09
C LEU A 63 -13.77 6.84 2.87
N LEU A 64 -12.81 7.74 2.74
CA LEU A 64 -12.69 8.57 1.55
C LEU A 64 -12.12 7.73 0.40
N ILE A 65 -12.83 7.78 -0.74
CA ILE A 65 -12.41 7.19 -2.01
C ILE A 65 -12.41 8.29 -3.06
N GLU A 66 -11.26 8.54 -3.67
CA GLU A 66 -11.14 9.56 -4.72
C GLU A 66 -10.79 8.92 -6.06
N ARG A 67 -11.30 9.50 -7.12
CA ARG A 67 -11.03 9.11 -8.50
C ARG A 67 -10.46 10.26 -9.27
N THR A 68 -9.40 10.02 -10.00
CA THR A 68 -8.86 11.01 -10.94
C THR A 68 -8.28 10.35 -12.18
N LYS A 69 -8.13 11.13 -13.23
CA LYS A 69 -7.49 10.71 -14.47
C LYS A 69 -6.31 11.62 -14.75
N THR A 70 -5.17 11.02 -15.02
CA THR A 70 -3.97 11.73 -15.47
C THR A 70 -3.52 11.21 -16.83
N ARG A 71 -2.32 11.62 -17.26
CA ARG A 71 -1.68 11.05 -18.46
C ARG A 71 -1.23 9.61 -18.26
N GLU A 72 -1.01 9.18 -17.01
CA GLU A 72 -0.56 7.84 -16.65
C GLU A 72 -1.71 6.82 -16.64
N GLY A 73 -2.95 7.29 -16.46
CA GLY A 73 -4.13 6.46 -16.43
C GLY A 73 -5.19 6.93 -15.46
N TYR A 74 -5.96 5.96 -14.97
CA TYR A 74 -7.04 6.17 -14.01
C TYR A 74 -6.57 5.77 -12.62
N HIS A 75 -6.67 6.68 -11.67
CA HIS A 75 -6.25 6.52 -10.29
C HIS A 75 -7.46 6.35 -9.39
N LEU A 76 -7.40 5.37 -8.50
CA LEU A 76 -8.28 5.20 -7.35
C LEU A 76 -7.45 5.35 -6.10
N PHE A 77 -7.83 6.31 -5.27
CA PHE A 77 -7.21 6.53 -3.96
C PHE A 77 -8.19 6.11 -2.86
N PHE A 78 -7.68 5.41 -1.86
CA PHE A 78 -8.41 5.03 -0.65
C PHE A 78 -7.62 5.49 0.56
N TYR A 79 -8.28 6.05 1.57
CA TYR A 79 -7.63 6.60 2.76
C TYR A 79 -8.09 5.91 4.05
N PRO A 80 -7.71 4.63 4.27
CA PRO A 80 -8.13 3.87 5.45
C PRO A 80 -7.34 4.23 6.71
N PHE A 81 -6.16 4.86 6.62
CA PHE A 81 -5.26 5.17 7.73
C PHE A 81 -4.85 3.93 8.55
N GLY A 82 -4.79 2.77 7.92
CA GLY A 82 -4.52 1.48 8.57
C GLY A 82 -3.05 1.19 8.87
N GLY A 83 -2.14 2.11 8.48
CA GLY A 83 -0.71 1.83 8.48
C GLY A 83 -0.25 1.07 7.24
N ARG A 84 1.04 1.14 6.95
CA ARG A 84 1.61 0.68 5.67
C ARG A 84 1.32 -0.78 5.36
N LEU A 85 1.47 -1.67 6.34
CA LEU A 85 1.28 -3.12 6.12
C LEU A 85 -0.17 -3.45 5.79
N VAL A 86 -1.11 -2.91 6.57
CA VAL A 86 -2.55 -3.10 6.32
C VAL A 86 -2.93 -2.51 4.97
N ASN A 87 -2.45 -1.31 4.66
CA ASN A 87 -2.73 -0.65 3.38
C ASN A 87 -2.15 -1.42 2.19
N GLN A 88 -0.98 -2.05 2.32
CA GLN A 88 -0.42 -2.92 1.28
C GLN A 88 -1.28 -4.17 1.07
N GLY A 89 -1.73 -4.81 2.14
CA GLY A 89 -2.63 -5.97 2.06
C GLY A 89 -3.97 -5.60 1.43
N LEU A 90 -4.57 -4.48 1.87
CA LEU A 90 -5.80 -3.95 1.28
C LEU A 90 -5.64 -3.60 -0.21
N ALA A 91 -4.51 -3.01 -0.62
CA ALA A 91 -4.26 -2.70 -2.02
C ALA A 91 -4.32 -3.96 -2.90
N ALA A 92 -3.67 -5.05 -2.45
CA ALA A 92 -3.68 -6.33 -3.15
C ALA A 92 -5.09 -6.93 -3.20
N LEU A 93 -5.81 -6.94 -2.08
CA LEU A 93 -7.18 -7.44 -1.99
C LEU A 93 -8.15 -6.67 -2.88
N LEU A 94 -8.09 -5.32 -2.84
CA LEU A 94 -8.96 -4.47 -3.64
C LEU A 94 -8.68 -4.61 -5.14
N ALA A 95 -7.40 -4.64 -5.54
CA ALA A 95 -7.00 -4.89 -6.92
C ALA A 95 -7.51 -6.26 -7.42
N TYR A 96 -7.40 -7.30 -6.59
CA TYR A 96 -7.90 -8.63 -6.90
C TYR A 96 -9.42 -8.65 -7.07
N ARG A 97 -10.17 -8.07 -6.13
CA ARG A 97 -11.64 -8.02 -6.18
C ARG A 97 -12.16 -7.19 -7.36
N LEU A 98 -11.54 -6.05 -7.65
CA LEU A 98 -11.88 -5.24 -8.83
C LEU A 98 -11.54 -5.98 -10.12
N GLY A 99 -10.41 -6.70 -10.15
CA GLY A 99 -10.01 -7.54 -11.29
C GLY A 99 -10.95 -8.71 -11.58
N LYS A 100 -11.69 -9.21 -10.57
CA LYS A 100 -12.76 -10.20 -10.75
C LYS A 100 -13.98 -9.64 -11.50
N LEU A 101 -14.30 -8.36 -11.28
CA LEU A 101 -15.45 -7.70 -11.92
C LEU A 101 -15.14 -7.32 -13.36
N GLN A 102 -13.92 -6.87 -13.61
CA GLN A 102 -13.46 -6.47 -14.92
C GLN A 102 -11.96 -6.80 -15.04
N PRO A 103 -11.52 -7.48 -16.11
CA PRO A 103 -10.11 -7.78 -16.33
C PRO A 103 -9.27 -6.48 -16.39
N LEU A 104 -8.61 -6.15 -15.29
CA LEU A 104 -7.77 -4.96 -15.14
C LEU A 104 -6.45 -5.34 -14.47
N THR A 105 -5.40 -4.66 -14.89
CA THR A 105 -4.09 -4.71 -14.22
C THR A 105 -3.88 -3.41 -13.46
N PHE A 106 -3.48 -3.52 -12.20
CA PHE A 106 -3.22 -2.38 -11.35
C PHE A 106 -1.75 -2.26 -10.99
N SER A 107 -1.20 -1.05 -11.11
CA SER A 107 -0.03 -0.64 -10.36
C SER A 107 -0.48 -0.18 -8.99
N MET A 108 0.13 -0.70 -7.92
CA MET A 108 -0.29 -0.48 -6.54
C MET A 108 0.77 0.30 -5.78
N THR A 109 0.36 1.38 -5.12
CA THR A 109 1.20 2.13 -4.20
C THR A 109 0.46 2.24 -2.86
N ALA A 110 1.15 2.05 -1.76
CA ALA A 110 0.59 2.23 -0.43
C ALA A 110 1.59 2.91 0.51
N ASN A 111 1.06 3.78 1.35
CA ASN A 111 1.79 4.40 2.45
C ASN A 111 1.01 4.18 3.77
N ASP A 112 1.42 4.87 4.83
CA ASP A 112 0.79 4.71 6.14
C ASP A 112 -0.66 5.21 6.19
N TYR A 113 -1.05 6.10 5.28
CA TYR A 113 -2.34 6.79 5.29
C TYR A 113 -3.31 6.26 4.26
N GLY A 114 -2.82 5.79 3.11
CA GLY A 114 -3.67 5.44 1.99
C GLY A 114 -3.03 4.51 0.97
N ILE A 115 -3.85 4.24 -0.04
CA ILE A 115 -3.60 3.31 -1.13
C ILE A 115 -3.89 4.04 -2.44
N GLU A 116 -3.10 3.76 -3.45
CA GLU A 116 -3.37 4.10 -4.83
C GLU A 116 -3.42 2.83 -5.67
N LEU A 117 -4.46 2.70 -6.48
CA LEU A 117 -4.58 1.73 -7.56
C LEU A 117 -4.61 2.50 -8.87
N LEU A 118 -3.61 2.31 -9.72
CA LEU A 118 -3.49 2.92 -11.04
C LEU A 118 -3.72 1.88 -12.12
N SER A 119 -4.61 2.16 -13.07
CA SER A 119 -4.91 1.29 -14.21
C SER A 119 -5.02 2.08 -15.52
N ALA A 120 -4.83 1.40 -16.66
CA ALA A 120 -4.98 2.00 -17.98
C ALA A 120 -6.44 2.38 -18.27
N ASP A 121 -7.39 1.58 -17.79
CA ASP A 121 -8.83 1.76 -17.97
C ASP A 121 -9.52 2.05 -16.63
N PRO A 122 -10.71 2.68 -16.64
CA PRO A 122 -11.45 2.99 -15.43
C PRO A 122 -11.90 1.73 -14.70
N ALA A 123 -11.61 1.63 -13.41
CA ALA A 123 -12.07 0.51 -12.59
C ALA A 123 -13.55 0.65 -12.23
N PRO A 124 -14.31 -0.47 -12.15
CA PRO A 124 -15.75 -0.48 -11.91
C PRO A 124 -16.11 -0.26 -10.43
N ILE A 125 -15.58 0.82 -9.82
CA ILE A 125 -15.71 1.05 -8.39
C ILE A 125 -17.16 1.20 -7.92
N ASP A 126 -18.00 1.88 -8.68
CA ASP A 126 -19.42 2.09 -8.31
C ASP A 126 -20.18 0.75 -8.30
N ALA A 127 -19.92 -0.12 -9.30
CA ALA A 127 -20.48 -1.46 -9.34
C ALA A 127 -19.95 -2.33 -8.20
N ALA A 128 -18.65 -2.22 -7.88
CA ALA A 128 -18.02 -2.96 -6.79
C ALA A 128 -18.55 -2.57 -5.39
N LEU A 129 -18.92 -1.30 -5.20
CA LEU A 129 -19.52 -0.81 -3.94
C LEU A 129 -20.98 -1.21 -3.80
N ALA A 130 -21.73 -1.28 -4.91
CA ALA A 130 -23.15 -1.61 -4.94
C ALA A 130 -23.43 -3.11 -5.09
N GLY A 131 -22.46 -3.90 -5.57
CA GLY A 131 -22.59 -5.33 -5.86
C GLY A 131 -22.67 -6.23 -4.63
N GLU A 132 -22.97 -7.51 -4.89
CA GLU A 132 -22.92 -8.56 -3.85
C GLU A 132 -21.99 -9.69 -4.35
N PRO A 133 -20.97 -10.09 -3.57
CA PRO A 133 -20.53 -9.46 -2.33
C PRO A 133 -19.93 -8.06 -2.56
N ARG A 134 -20.12 -7.14 -1.62
CA ARG A 134 -19.58 -5.78 -1.70
C ARG A 134 -18.06 -5.79 -1.64
N LEU A 135 -17.42 -4.79 -2.26
CA LEU A 135 -15.96 -4.67 -2.32
C LEU A 135 -15.27 -4.83 -0.96
N PHE A 136 -15.87 -4.33 0.12
CA PHE A 136 -15.36 -4.41 1.49
C PHE A 136 -16.03 -5.50 2.34
N SER A 137 -16.70 -6.48 1.71
CA SER A 137 -17.31 -7.60 2.45
C SER A 137 -16.26 -8.45 3.16
N ALA A 138 -16.59 -8.93 4.36
CA ALA A 138 -15.81 -9.96 5.04
C ALA A 138 -16.06 -11.38 4.49
N GLU A 139 -17.06 -11.53 3.63
CA GLU A 139 -17.36 -12.80 2.97
C GLU A 139 -16.20 -13.20 2.05
N HIS A 140 -15.78 -14.46 2.13
CA HIS A 140 -14.61 -15.01 1.41
C HIS A 140 -13.31 -14.24 1.61
N LEU A 141 -13.19 -13.44 2.69
CA LEU A 141 -12.04 -12.56 2.91
C LEU A 141 -10.71 -13.31 2.91
N LEU A 142 -10.62 -14.44 3.63
CA LEU A 142 -9.39 -15.23 3.73
C LEU A 142 -9.00 -15.86 2.38
N ASP A 143 -9.98 -16.35 1.64
CA ASP A 143 -9.76 -16.94 0.32
C ASP A 143 -9.28 -15.86 -0.67
N ASP A 144 -9.92 -14.70 -0.66
CA ASP A 144 -9.55 -13.57 -1.50
C ASP A 144 -8.16 -13.00 -1.14
N ILE A 145 -7.83 -12.91 0.16
CA ILE A 145 -6.48 -12.51 0.60
C ILE A 145 -5.46 -13.52 0.09
N THR A 146 -5.67 -14.80 0.32
CA THR A 146 -4.76 -15.86 -0.13
C THR A 146 -4.55 -15.83 -1.65
N ALA A 147 -5.63 -15.67 -2.41
CA ALA A 147 -5.55 -15.54 -3.86
C ALA A 147 -4.84 -14.26 -4.29
N SER A 148 -5.09 -13.14 -3.62
CA SER A 148 -4.45 -11.85 -3.91
C SER A 148 -2.95 -11.85 -3.61
N LEU A 149 -2.51 -12.56 -2.57
CA LEU A 149 -1.09 -12.70 -2.21
C LEU A 149 -0.29 -13.39 -3.31
N ASN A 150 -0.84 -14.46 -3.91
CA ASN A 150 -0.21 -15.18 -5.01
C ASN A 150 -0.07 -14.32 -6.28
N ALA A 151 -0.93 -13.31 -6.45
CA ALA A 151 -0.93 -12.40 -7.59
C ALA A 151 -0.20 -11.07 -7.29
N SER A 152 0.21 -10.82 -6.05
CA SER A 152 0.58 -9.48 -5.60
C SER A 152 2.08 -9.22 -5.59
N GLU A 153 2.44 -7.95 -5.73
CA GLU A 153 3.77 -7.40 -5.50
C GLU A 153 4.29 -7.65 -4.08
N LEU A 154 3.39 -7.91 -3.12
CA LEU A 154 3.72 -8.16 -1.72
C LEU A 154 4.49 -9.48 -1.56
N ALA A 155 3.99 -10.57 -2.16
CA ALA A 155 4.67 -11.86 -2.18
C ALA A 155 6.03 -11.75 -2.89
N ARG A 156 6.11 -10.97 -3.98
CA ARG A 156 7.37 -10.70 -4.68
C ARG A 156 8.38 -9.93 -3.82
N ARG A 157 7.92 -8.96 -3.05
CA ARG A 157 8.80 -8.20 -2.13
C ARG A 157 9.33 -9.09 -1.02
N GLN A 158 8.46 -9.87 -0.41
CA GLN A 158 8.85 -10.79 0.65
C GLN A 158 9.78 -11.89 0.12
N PHE A 159 9.45 -12.46 -1.04
CA PHE A 159 10.32 -13.41 -1.73
C PHE A 159 11.71 -12.83 -2.01
N ARG A 160 11.81 -11.55 -2.36
CA ARG A 160 13.10 -10.86 -2.58
C ARG A 160 13.98 -10.87 -1.33
N GLU A 161 13.40 -10.60 -0.18
CA GLU A 161 14.13 -10.63 1.10
C GLU A 161 14.55 -12.07 1.45
N ILE A 162 13.67 -13.03 1.27
CA ILE A 162 13.96 -14.44 1.49
C ILE A 162 15.04 -14.95 0.53
N ALA A 163 14.92 -14.65 -0.75
CA ALA A 163 15.91 -15.02 -1.78
C ALA A 163 17.29 -14.42 -1.49
N ARG A 164 17.33 -13.22 -0.91
CA ARG A 164 18.56 -12.58 -0.45
C ARG A 164 19.18 -13.33 0.73
N VAL A 165 18.41 -13.67 1.74
CA VAL A 165 18.84 -14.42 2.93
C VAL A 165 19.27 -15.84 2.55
N ALA A 166 18.55 -16.48 1.63
CA ALA A 166 18.86 -17.81 1.11
C ALA A 166 20.06 -17.85 0.15
N GLY A 167 20.67 -16.69 -0.17
CA GLY A 167 21.83 -16.61 -1.04
C GLY A 167 21.53 -16.80 -2.53
N LEU A 168 20.28 -16.84 -2.94
CA LEU A 168 19.87 -16.93 -4.36
C LEU A 168 20.18 -15.64 -5.14
N VAL A 169 20.25 -14.53 -4.45
CA VAL A 169 20.53 -13.21 -5.03
C VAL A 169 21.73 -12.61 -4.33
N VAL A 170 22.83 -12.44 -5.07
CA VAL A 170 24.09 -11.92 -4.53
C VAL A 170 24.03 -10.41 -4.41
N GLN A 171 24.31 -9.86 -3.23
CA GLN A 171 24.31 -8.41 -2.97
C GLN A 171 25.57 -7.67 -3.49
N GLY A 172 26.50 -8.37 -4.12
CA GLY A 172 27.80 -7.83 -4.51
C GLY A 172 28.88 -8.08 -3.45
N TYR A 173 30.13 -7.94 -3.86
CA TYR A 173 31.29 -8.01 -2.97
C TYR A 173 31.51 -6.67 -2.26
N PRO A 174 32.20 -6.63 -1.12
CA PRO A 174 32.63 -5.38 -0.49
C PRO A 174 33.33 -4.47 -1.51
N GLY A 175 32.76 -3.26 -1.72
CA GLY A 175 33.26 -2.29 -2.70
C GLY A 175 32.52 -2.25 -4.04
N GLN A 176 31.69 -3.22 -4.38
CA GLN A 176 30.82 -3.20 -5.57
C GLN A 176 29.35 -3.11 -5.16
N LYS A 177 28.71 -1.98 -5.41
CA LYS A 177 27.26 -1.84 -5.24
C LYS A 177 26.54 -2.32 -6.50
N ILE A 178 25.83 -3.45 -6.39
CA ILE A 178 24.87 -3.86 -7.43
C ILE A 178 23.70 -2.89 -7.38
N ARG A 179 23.23 -2.39 -8.53
CA ARG A 179 22.07 -1.51 -8.60
C ARG A 179 20.83 -2.24 -8.10
N ALA A 180 20.01 -1.59 -7.30
CA ALA A 180 18.77 -2.14 -6.76
C ALA A 180 17.85 -2.72 -7.86
N SER A 181 17.85 -2.12 -9.05
CA SER A 181 17.10 -2.60 -10.22
C SER A 181 17.56 -3.99 -10.70
N HIS A 182 18.85 -4.31 -10.62
CA HIS A 182 19.35 -5.64 -10.99
C HIS A 182 18.97 -6.71 -9.96
N LEU A 183 19.03 -6.38 -8.68
CA LEU A 183 18.59 -7.26 -7.60
C LEU A 183 17.08 -7.55 -7.72
N GLN A 184 16.31 -6.54 -8.04
CA GLN A 184 14.87 -6.66 -8.25
C GLN A 184 14.55 -7.55 -9.47
N ALA A 185 15.21 -7.33 -10.59
CA ALA A 185 15.02 -8.12 -11.80
C ALA A 185 15.36 -9.60 -11.58
N SER A 186 16.50 -9.89 -10.91
CA SER A 186 16.92 -11.26 -10.62
C SER A 186 15.95 -11.97 -9.67
N SER A 187 15.53 -11.31 -8.58
CA SER A 187 14.59 -11.92 -7.64
C SER A 187 13.20 -12.14 -8.24
N ASN A 188 12.72 -11.25 -9.10
CA ASN A 188 11.46 -11.41 -9.82
C ASN A 188 11.53 -12.59 -10.80
N LEU A 189 12.64 -12.75 -11.49
CA LEU A 189 12.83 -13.89 -12.39
C LEU A 189 12.75 -15.22 -11.62
N PHE A 190 13.46 -15.35 -10.49
CA PHE A 190 13.38 -16.56 -9.66
C PHE A 190 11.96 -16.79 -9.13
N TYR A 191 11.26 -15.75 -8.69
CA TYR A 191 9.89 -15.85 -8.24
C TYR A 191 8.98 -16.43 -9.32
N GLU A 192 9.03 -15.88 -10.54
CA GLU A 192 8.20 -16.34 -11.66
C GLU A 192 8.57 -17.79 -12.08
N VAL A 193 9.85 -18.12 -12.14
CA VAL A 193 10.29 -19.47 -12.48
C VAL A 193 9.82 -20.49 -11.44
N PHE A 194 9.98 -20.21 -10.15
CA PHE A 194 9.53 -21.13 -9.11
C PHE A 194 7.99 -21.25 -9.12
N ARG A 195 7.29 -20.15 -9.29
CA ARG A 195 5.83 -20.18 -9.36
C ARG A 195 5.30 -21.00 -10.53
N GLN A 196 5.97 -20.94 -11.67
CA GLN A 196 5.58 -21.64 -12.89
C GLN A 196 5.98 -23.13 -12.87
N TYR A 197 7.15 -23.46 -12.38
CA TYR A 197 7.73 -24.78 -12.51
C TYR A 197 7.91 -25.56 -11.19
N ASP A 198 7.82 -24.88 -10.04
CA ASP A 198 7.98 -25.46 -8.70
C ASP A 198 7.08 -24.72 -7.71
N ALA A 199 5.76 -24.82 -7.92
CA ALA A 199 4.77 -24.15 -7.06
C ALA A 199 4.81 -24.60 -5.58
N GLY A 200 5.40 -25.75 -5.29
CA GLY A 200 5.65 -26.25 -3.93
C GLY A 200 6.96 -25.79 -3.31
N ASN A 201 7.67 -24.84 -3.95
CA ASN A 201 8.95 -24.35 -3.47
C ASN A 201 8.86 -23.77 -2.06
N LEU A 202 9.79 -24.18 -1.17
CA LEU A 202 9.80 -23.78 0.23
C LEU A 202 9.97 -22.26 0.41
N LEU A 203 10.66 -21.58 -0.50
CA LEU A 203 10.87 -20.13 -0.42
C LEU A 203 9.61 -19.36 -0.81
N LEU A 204 8.80 -19.87 -1.77
CA LEU A 204 7.49 -19.33 -2.07
C LEU A 204 6.54 -19.52 -0.87
N ALA A 205 6.48 -20.74 -0.34
CA ALA A 205 5.65 -21.05 0.83
C ALA A 205 6.04 -20.20 2.06
N GLN A 206 7.33 -19.93 2.25
CA GLN A 206 7.82 -19.06 3.30
C GLN A 206 7.42 -17.60 3.07
N ALA A 207 7.50 -17.11 1.82
CA ALA A 207 7.09 -15.75 1.49
C ALA A 207 5.60 -15.53 1.77
N ASP A 208 4.75 -16.47 1.38
CA ASP A 208 3.32 -16.41 1.62
C ASP A 208 2.99 -16.47 3.13
N ARG A 209 3.67 -17.34 3.89
CA ARG A 209 3.52 -17.45 5.34
C ARG A 209 3.90 -16.17 6.07
N GLU A 210 5.06 -15.58 5.76
CA GLU A 210 5.52 -14.35 6.40
C GLU A 210 4.62 -13.17 6.10
N VAL A 211 3.97 -13.14 4.94
CA VAL A 211 2.97 -12.12 4.62
C VAL A 211 1.72 -12.31 5.47
N LEU A 212 1.25 -13.56 5.64
CA LEU A 212 0.08 -13.87 6.49
C LEU A 212 0.33 -13.61 7.98
N GLU A 213 1.53 -13.89 8.48
CA GLU A 213 1.89 -13.66 9.89
C GLU A 213 2.07 -12.18 10.27
N ARG A 214 2.29 -11.31 9.26
CA ARG A 214 2.46 -9.86 9.47
C ARG A 214 1.18 -9.05 9.29
N GLN A 215 0.11 -9.68 8.90
CA GLN A 215 -1.24 -9.11 8.81
C GLN A 215 -2.02 -9.29 10.12
#